data_a789398b9d11abb747818a0af2834600
#
_entry.id   a789398b9d11abb747818a0af2834600
#
_cell.length_a   1.000
_cell.length_b   1.000
_cell.length_c   1.000
_cell.angle_alpha   90.00
_cell.angle_beta   90.00
_cell.angle_gamma   90.00
#
_symmetry.space_group_name_H-M   'P 1'
#
loop_
_entity.id
_entity.type
_entity.pdbx_description
1 polymer ?
#
loop_
_entity_poly.entity_id
_entity_poly.type
_entity_poly.pdbx_seq_one_letter_code
_entity_poly.pdbx_strand_id
1 'polypeptide(L)' 'MSHHNHILKILTVVIKNFFKKEKLAITLTTTANDIEEWDSLNHMDLIRAIEEEFKIEFEFFEVMDFENIGELVKSIQHKM' A
#
# COMPACT_ATOMS: atom_id res chain seq x y z
N MET A 1 0.37 -21.67 -1.20
CA MET A 1 -0.26 -20.59 -0.43
C MET A 1 0.48 -19.30 -0.66
N SER A 2 -0.21 -18.26 -1.01
CA SER A 2 0.42 -17.02 -1.43
C SER A 2 0.50 -16.03 -0.28
N HIS A 3 1.73 -15.61 0.06
CA HIS A 3 1.92 -14.53 1.02
C HIS A 3 1.34 -13.23 0.48
N HIS A 4 1.25 -13.11 -0.84
CA HIS A 4 0.70 -11.92 -1.48
C HIS A 4 -0.73 -11.66 -1.06
N ASN A 5 -1.56 -12.70 -0.96
CA ASN A 5 -2.95 -12.55 -0.56
C ASN A 5 -3.06 -12.04 0.87
N HIS A 6 -2.21 -12.53 1.76
CA HIS A 6 -2.21 -12.10 3.14
C HIS A 6 -1.76 -10.64 3.26
N ILE A 7 -0.69 -10.32 2.56
CA ILE A 7 -0.17 -8.95 2.57
C ILE A 7 -1.18 -7.99 1.97
N LEU A 8 -1.79 -8.38 0.85
CA LEU A 8 -2.80 -7.55 0.19
C LEU A 8 -3.98 -7.28 1.12
N LYS A 9 -4.40 -8.29 1.87
CA LYS A 9 -5.52 -8.14 2.78
C LYS A 9 -5.23 -7.09 3.86
N ILE A 10 -4.04 -7.19 4.47
CA ILE A 10 -3.65 -6.24 5.50
C ILE A 10 -3.47 -4.85 4.91
N LEU A 11 -2.81 -4.77 3.75
CA LEU A 11 -2.58 -3.50 3.08
C LEU A 11 -3.89 -2.82 2.72
N THR A 12 -4.87 -3.60 2.27
CA THR A 12 -6.19 -3.07 1.94
C THR A 12 -6.82 -2.42 3.17
N VAL A 13 -6.74 -3.08 4.32
CA VAL A 13 -7.30 -2.53 5.55
C VAL A 13 -6.61 -1.22 5.92
N VAL A 14 -5.28 -1.17 5.81
CA VAL A 14 -4.52 0.04 6.12
C VAL A 14 -4.96 1.20 5.23
N ILE A 15 -5.06 0.94 3.93
CA ILE A 15 -5.42 1.99 2.97
C ILE A 15 -6.85 2.47 3.20
N LYS A 16 -7.78 1.56 3.40
CA LYS A 16 -9.17 1.93 3.64
C LYS A 16 -9.31 2.77 4.91
N ASN A 17 -8.60 2.39 5.96
CA ASN A 17 -8.63 3.14 7.21
C ASN A 17 -7.98 4.50 7.06
N PHE A 18 -6.89 4.56 6.32
CA PHE A 18 -6.17 5.81 6.14
C PHE A 18 -7.04 6.85 5.43
N PHE A 19 -7.74 6.43 4.39
CA PHE A 19 -8.61 7.33 3.62
C PHE A 19 -10.04 7.36 4.15
N LYS A 20 -10.36 6.56 5.14
CA LYS A 20 -11.69 6.48 5.75
C LYS A 20 -12.76 6.12 4.71
N LYS A 21 -12.41 5.17 3.85
CA LYS A 21 -13.29 4.71 2.76
C LYS A 21 -13.49 3.22 2.84
N GLU A 22 -14.57 2.79 3.49
CA GLU A 22 -14.82 1.37 3.72
C GLU A 22 -15.07 0.58 2.46
N LYS A 23 -15.54 1.25 1.40
CA LYS A 23 -15.95 0.57 0.18
C LYS A 23 -14.91 0.56 -0.93
N LEU A 24 -13.68 0.96 -0.62
CA LEU A 24 -12.62 0.90 -1.62
C LEU A 24 -12.34 -0.54 -2.01
N ALA A 25 -12.32 -0.78 -3.32
CA ALA A 25 -11.93 -2.09 -3.86
C ALA A 25 -10.46 -2.01 -4.26
N ILE A 26 -9.62 -2.73 -3.54
CA ILE A 26 -8.17 -2.68 -3.77
C ILE A 26 -7.70 -4.04 -4.23
N THR A 27 -7.03 -4.06 -5.38
CA THR A 27 -6.47 -5.27 -5.96
C THR A 27 -5.01 -5.04 -6.28
N LEU A 28 -4.33 -6.06 -6.76
CA LEU A 28 -2.92 -5.96 -7.12
C LEU A 28 -2.69 -4.97 -8.27
N THR A 29 -3.71 -4.73 -9.09
CA THR A 29 -3.58 -3.82 -10.24
C THR A 29 -4.03 -2.39 -9.92
N THR A 30 -4.54 -2.15 -8.72
CA THR A 30 -4.96 -0.81 -8.32
C THR A 30 -3.77 0.13 -8.31
N THR A 31 -3.95 1.33 -8.84
CA THR A 31 -2.91 2.36 -8.85
C THR A 31 -3.33 3.51 -7.96
N ALA A 32 -2.38 4.40 -7.66
CA ALA A 32 -2.68 5.60 -6.88
C ALA A 32 -3.72 6.46 -7.60
N ASN A 33 -3.71 6.47 -8.94
CA ASN A 33 -4.66 7.24 -9.72
C ASN A 33 -6.09 6.71 -9.59
N ASP A 34 -6.23 5.44 -9.23
CA ASP A 34 -7.54 4.84 -9.06
C ASP A 34 -8.22 5.26 -7.77
N ILE A 35 -7.46 5.83 -6.85
CA ILE A 35 -7.98 6.27 -5.55
C ILE A 35 -7.90 7.79 -5.53
N GLU A 36 -9.05 8.42 -5.61
CA GLU A 36 -9.15 9.86 -5.77
C GLU A 36 -8.45 10.62 -4.63
N GLU A 37 -8.55 10.10 -3.43
CA GLU A 37 -7.99 10.76 -2.25
C GLU A 37 -6.48 10.63 -2.13
N TRP A 38 -5.87 9.76 -2.91
CA TRP A 38 -4.44 9.49 -2.82
C TRP A 38 -3.68 10.48 -3.70
N ASP A 39 -3.01 11.42 -3.08
CA ASP A 39 -2.25 12.43 -3.81
C ASP A 39 -0.85 12.58 -3.23
N SER A 40 -0.08 13.49 -3.79
CA SER A 40 1.32 13.67 -3.37
C SER A 40 1.45 14.21 -1.96
N LEU A 41 0.42 14.86 -1.44
CA LEU A 41 0.47 15.42 -0.10
C LEU A 41 0.34 14.34 0.97
N ASN A 42 -0.49 13.33 0.73
CA ASN A 42 -0.70 12.30 1.74
C ASN A 42 0.05 11.00 1.45
N HIS A 43 0.76 10.94 0.33
CA HIS A 43 1.45 9.71 -0.06
C HIS A 43 2.43 9.21 1.00
N MET A 44 3.29 10.10 1.49
CA MET A 44 4.30 9.69 2.47
C MET A 44 3.68 9.35 3.82
N ASP A 45 2.58 10.00 4.17
CA ASP A 45 1.87 9.67 5.40
C ASP A 45 1.28 8.26 5.32
N LEU A 46 0.73 7.91 4.15
CA LEU A 46 0.20 6.56 3.94
C LEU A 46 1.32 5.53 3.99
N ILE A 47 2.45 5.83 3.35
CA ILE A 47 3.60 4.92 3.37
C ILE A 47 4.06 4.68 4.81
N ARG A 48 4.10 5.73 5.61
CA ARG A 48 4.49 5.59 7.02
C ARG A 48 3.51 4.71 7.79
N ALA A 49 2.21 4.85 7.52
CA ALA A 49 1.21 4.00 8.15
C ALA A 49 1.42 2.54 7.77
N ILE A 50 1.77 2.29 6.52
CA ILE A 50 2.06 0.93 6.04
C ILE A 50 3.30 0.38 6.73
N GLU A 51 4.34 1.19 6.83
CA GLU A 51 5.57 0.76 7.51
C GLU A 51 5.29 0.36 8.96
N GLU A 52 4.47 1.13 9.64
CA GLU A 52 4.15 0.84 11.02
C GLU A 52 3.35 -0.46 11.16
N GLU A 53 2.42 -0.67 10.23
CA GLU A 53 1.57 -1.86 10.28
C GLU A 53 2.39 -3.13 10.07
N PHE A 54 3.31 -3.11 9.13
CA PHE A 54 4.12 -4.27 8.79
C PHE A 54 5.44 -4.31 9.53
N LYS A 55 5.79 -3.25 10.24
CA LYS A 55 7.06 -3.11 10.99
C LYS A 55 8.25 -3.26 10.05
N ILE A 56 8.21 -2.53 8.96
CA ILE A 56 9.27 -2.52 7.94
C ILE A 56 9.61 -1.08 7.61
N GLU A 57 10.69 -0.91 6.83
CA GLU A 57 11.09 0.38 6.30
C GLU A 57 11.29 0.26 4.80
N PHE A 58 10.72 1.19 4.05
CA PHE A 58 10.92 1.25 2.60
C PHE A 58 12.11 2.14 2.27
N GLU A 59 12.77 1.80 1.17
CA GLU A 59 13.70 2.73 0.54
C GLU A 59 12.88 3.77 -0.22
N PHE A 60 13.44 4.98 -0.32
CA PHE A 60 12.75 6.07 -0.98
C PHE A 60 12.28 5.70 -2.40
N PHE A 61 13.18 5.07 -3.18
CA PHE A 61 12.84 4.72 -4.54
C PHE A 61 11.75 3.66 -4.64
N GLU A 62 11.58 2.84 -3.61
CA GLU A 62 10.55 1.82 -3.62
C GLU A 62 9.15 2.41 -3.58
N VAL A 63 8.99 3.53 -2.89
CA VAL A 63 7.67 4.11 -2.69
C VAL A 63 7.35 5.23 -3.65
N MET A 64 8.37 5.85 -4.24
CA MET A 64 8.16 6.92 -5.20
C MET A 64 7.91 6.42 -6.61
N ASP A 65 8.25 5.17 -6.87
CA ASP A 65 8.28 4.64 -8.22
C ASP A 65 7.41 3.41 -8.45
N PHE A 66 6.56 3.06 -7.48
CA PHE A 66 5.70 1.89 -7.67
C PHE A 66 4.57 2.21 -8.65
N GLU A 67 4.22 1.23 -9.45
CA GLU A 67 3.20 1.41 -10.48
C GLU A 67 1.80 1.05 -9.97
N ASN A 68 1.72 0.06 -9.10
CA ASN A 68 0.43 -0.40 -8.60
C ASN A 68 0.61 -1.08 -7.24
N ILE A 69 -0.50 -1.48 -6.67
CA ILE A 69 -0.50 -2.14 -5.36
C ILE A 69 0.32 -3.43 -5.38
N GLY A 70 0.33 -4.14 -6.51
CA GLY A 70 1.13 -5.35 -6.65
C GLY A 70 2.61 -5.11 -6.43
N GLU A 71 3.13 -4.00 -6.94
CA GLU A 71 4.53 -3.62 -6.73
C GLU A 71 4.80 -3.37 -5.25
N LEU A 72 3.86 -2.71 -4.60
CA LEU A 72 3.97 -2.41 -3.18
C LEU A 72 3.95 -3.70 -2.35
N VAL A 73 3.08 -4.63 -2.71
CA VAL A 73 3.00 -5.94 -2.05
C VAL A 73 4.33 -6.68 -2.18
N LYS A 74 4.93 -6.64 -3.36
CA LYS A 74 6.22 -7.29 -3.57
C LYS A 74 7.30 -6.68 -2.69
N SER A 75 7.32 -5.36 -2.58
CA SER A 75 8.31 -4.68 -1.73
C SER A 75 8.13 -5.07 -0.28
N ILE A 76 6.88 -5.15 0.18
CA ILE A 76 6.60 -5.56 1.55
C ILE A 76 7.07 -6.99 1.78
N GLN A 77 6.76 -7.88 0.85
CA GLN A 77 7.14 -9.28 0.98
C GLN A 77 8.65 -9.45 1.07
N HIS A 78 9.39 -8.65 0.30
CA HIS A 78 10.85 -8.71 0.30
C HIS A 78 11.46 -8.34 1.65
N LYS A 79 10.74 -7.56 2.44
CA LYS A 79 11.25 -7.05 3.71
C LYS A 79 10.79 -7.87 4.92
N MET A 80 9.91 -8.82 4.69
CA MET A 80 9.36 -9.64 5.78
C MET A 80 10.19 -10.90 6.07
#